data_78c9268566084e7e3fb91c737a40a942
#
_entry.id   78c9268566084e7e3fb91c737a40a942
#
_cell.length_a   1.000
_cell.length_b   1.000
_cell.length_c   1.000
_cell.angle_alpha   90.00
_cell.angle_beta   90.00
_cell.angle_gamma   90.00
#
_symmetry.space_group_name_H-M   'P 1'
#
loop_
_entity.id
_entity.type
_entity.pdbx_description
1 polymer ?
#
loop_
_entity_poly.entity_id
_entity_poly.type
_entity_poly.pdbx_seq_one_letter_code
_entity_poly.pdbx_strand_id
1 'polypeptide(L)' 'MSRAIDWIYYAKRAQVEHHMCEAATDPRAAAVHAELAARYEALAADPSLELPMRRAASG' A
#
# COMPACT_ATOMS: atom_id res chain seq x y z
N MET A 1 13.60 -5.02 14.66
CA MET A 1 12.93 -5.96 14.71
C MET A 1 11.92 -6.11 13.63
N SER A 2 11.18 -5.36 13.36
CA SER A 2 10.14 -5.66 12.51
C SER A 2 10.24 -5.18 11.13
N ARG A 3 11.39 -4.75 10.70
CA ARG A 3 11.51 -4.27 9.35
C ARG A 3 11.24 -5.32 8.33
N ALA A 4 11.73 -6.54 8.57
CA ALA A 4 11.47 -7.64 7.64
C ALA A 4 9.99 -7.97 7.61
N ILE A 5 9.34 -7.89 8.76
CA ILE A 5 7.91 -8.16 8.84
C ILE A 5 7.11 -7.06 8.17
N ASP A 6 7.59 -5.83 8.29
CA ASP A 6 6.90 -4.70 7.68
C ASP A 6 6.82 -4.83 6.17
N TRP A 7 7.93 -5.19 5.53
CA TRP A 7 7.90 -5.27 4.08
C TRP A 7 7.04 -6.45 3.61
N ILE A 8 7.00 -7.52 4.41
CA ILE A 8 6.14 -8.65 4.08
C ILE A 8 4.68 -8.23 4.17
N TYR A 9 4.34 -7.49 5.21
CA TYR A 9 2.99 -6.99 5.37
C TYR A 9 2.57 -6.12 4.19
N TYR A 10 3.44 -5.18 3.81
CA TYR A 10 3.12 -4.28 2.72
C TYR A 10 3.02 -5.03 1.40
N ALA A 11 3.87 -6.01 1.18
CA ALA A 11 3.82 -6.79 -0.04
C ALA A 11 2.50 -7.55 -0.14
N LYS A 12 2.05 -8.10 0.97
CA LYS A 12 0.78 -8.80 0.99
C LYS A 12 -0.39 -7.87 0.78
N ARG A 13 -0.34 -6.69 1.39
CA ARG A 13 -1.40 -5.71 1.19
C ARG A 13 -1.44 -5.24 -0.25
N ALA A 14 -0.28 -5.10 -0.89
CA ALA A 14 -0.25 -4.71 -2.29
C ALA A 14 -0.97 -5.76 -3.14
N GLN A 15 -0.75 -7.03 -2.85
CA GLN A 15 -1.42 -8.08 -3.59
C GLN A 15 -2.93 -8.03 -3.39
N VAL A 16 -3.36 -7.79 -2.16
CA VAL A 16 -4.78 -7.68 -1.87
C VAL A 16 -5.40 -6.54 -2.64
N GLU A 17 -4.71 -5.38 -2.66
CA GLU A 17 -5.26 -4.23 -3.36
C GLU A 17 -5.30 -4.44 -4.87
N HIS A 18 -4.31 -5.13 -5.42
CA HIS A 18 -4.34 -5.47 -6.84
C HIS A 18 -5.55 -6.35 -7.15
N HIS A 19 -5.79 -7.32 -6.30
CA HIS A 19 -6.92 -8.22 -6.48
C HIS A 19 -8.24 -7.45 -6.39
N MET A 20 -8.35 -6.57 -5.42
CA MET A 20 -9.56 -5.76 -5.26
C MET A 20 -9.77 -4.83 -6.45
N CYS A 21 -8.67 -4.31 -6.98
CA CYS A 21 -8.75 -3.46 -8.15
C CYS A 21 -9.32 -4.22 -9.33
N GLU A 22 -8.85 -5.45 -9.54
CA GLU A 22 -9.33 -6.26 -10.64
C GLU A 22 -10.78 -6.67 -10.45
N ALA A 23 -11.18 -6.89 -9.22
CA ALA A 23 -12.54 -7.32 -8.93
C ALA A 23 -13.55 -6.17 -8.90
N ALA A 24 -13.06 -4.94 -8.81
CA ALA A 24 -13.95 -3.79 -8.72
C ALA A 24 -14.69 -3.56 -10.02
N THR A 25 -15.98 -3.33 -9.91
CA THR A 25 -16.78 -3.03 -11.08
C THR A 25 -16.91 -1.52 -11.31
N ASP A 26 -16.61 -0.74 -10.29
CA ASP A 26 -16.70 0.70 -10.37
C ASP A 26 -15.32 1.28 -10.67
N PRO A 27 -15.19 2.09 -11.74
CA PRO A 27 -13.87 2.66 -12.07
C PRO A 27 -13.24 3.46 -10.95
N ARG A 28 -14.04 4.14 -10.14
CA ARG A 28 -13.51 4.91 -9.04
C ARG A 28 -12.92 4.01 -7.97
N ALA A 29 -13.62 2.93 -7.66
CA ALA A 29 -13.11 1.98 -6.68
C ALA A 29 -11.84 1.33 -7.20
N ALA A 30 -11.82 0.98 -8.49
CA ALA A 30 -10.64 0.40 -9.09
C ALA A 30 -9.45 1.34 -8.98
N ALA A 31 -9.68 2.63 -9.23
CA ALA A 31 -8.60 3.61 -9.17
C ALA A 31 -8.05 3.72 -7.75
N VAL A 32 -8.93 3.71 -6.75
CA VAL A 32 -8.50 3.80 -5.36
C VAL A 32 -7.64 2.59 -4.99
N HIS A 33 -8.09 1.40 -5.36
CA HIS A 33 -7.32 0.20 -5.05
C HIS A 33 -6.00 0.17 -5.79
N ALA A 34 -5.96 0.69 -7.02
CA ALA A 34 -4.72 0.76 -7.77
C ALA A 34 -3.72 1.69 -7.09
N GLU A 35 -4.20 2.82 -6.58
CA GLU A 35 -3.34 3.75 -5.87
C GLU A 35 -2.82 3.13 -4.59
N LEU A 36 -3.67 2.44 -3.86
CA LEU A 36 -3.26 1.77 -2.64
C LEU A 36 -2.22 0.70 -2.92
N ALA A 37 -2.43 -0.06 -4.01
CA ALA A 37 -1.47 -1.09 -4.38
C ALA A 37 -0.09 -0.48 -4.65
N ALA A 38 -0.07 0.63 -5.39
CA ALA A 38 1.19 1.29 -5.69
C ALA A 38 1.87 1.79 -4.43
N ARG A 39 1.09 2.32 -3.50
CA ARG A 39 1.64 2.81 -2.24
C ARG A 39 2.22 1.68 -1.41
N TYR A 40 1.50 0.57 -1.32
CA TYR A 40 2.01 -0.56 -0.56
C TYR A 40 3.25 -1.16 -1.21
N GLU A 41 3.30 -1.17 -2.54
CA GLU A 41 4.49 -1.65 -3.22
C GLU A 41 5.69 -0.78 -2.91
N ALA A 42 5.50 0.53 -2.87
CA ALA A 42 6.58 1.43 -2.52
C ALA A 42 7.03 1.19 -1.08
N LEU A 43 6.08 0.98 -0.18
CA LEU A 43 6.40 0.72 1.22
C LEU A 43 7.09 -0.63 1.40
N ALA A 44 6.73 -1.61 0.58
CA ALA A 44 7.39 -2.90 0.64
C ALA A 44 8.85 -2.78 0.22
N ALA A 45 9.12 -1.91 -0.75
CA ALA A 45 10.49 -1.70 -1.20
C ALA A 45 11.26 -0.87 -0.19
N ASP A 46 10.59 0.07 0.48
CA ASP A 46 11.26 0.95 1.43
C ASP A 46 10.29 1.32 2.55
N PRO A 47 10.21 0.50 3.59
CA PRO A 47 9.28 0.76 4.69
C PRO A 47 9.49 2.09 5.39
N SER A 48 10.67 2.68 5.27
CA SER A 48 10.91 3.95 5.92
C SER A 48 10.07 5.08 5.34
N LEU A 49 9.50 4.88 4.17
CA LEU A 49 8.65 5.90 3.56
C LEU A 49 7.40 6.16 4.38
N GLU A 50 6.99 5.20 5.16
CA GLU A 50 5.78 5.36 5.96
C GLU A 50 5.93 6.46 7.01
N LEU A 51 7.09 6.54 7.61
CA LEU A 51 7.30 7.50 8.70
C LEU A 51 7.10 8.94 8.28
N PRO A 52 7.73 9.41 7.20
CA PRO A 52 7.51 10.78 6.76
C PRO A 52 6.08 11.05 6.37
N MET A 53 5.44 10.10 5.76
CA MET A 53 4.05 10.26 5.33
C MET A 53 3.13 10.39 6.52
N ARG A 54 3.37 9.57 7.54
CA ARG A 54 2.61 9.63 8.75
C ARG A 54 2.74 10.96 9.43
N ARG A 55 3.96 11.46 9.50
CA ARG A 55 4.22 12.71 10.10
C ARG A 55 3.52 13.83 9.39
N ALA A 56 3.57 13.82 8.08
CA ALA A 56 2.90 14.84 7.29
C ALA A 56 1.40 14.80 7.54
N ALA A 57 0.85 13.63 7.65
CA ALA A 57 -0.57 13.50 7.87
C ALA A 57 -0.99 14.01 9.23
N SER A 58 -0.16 13.81 10.23
CA SER A 58 -0.54 14.25 11.55
C SER A 58 -0.18 15.69 11.80
N GLY A 59 0.76 16.22 11.05
CA GLY A 59 1.13 17.61 11.20
C GLY A 59 0.13 18.50 10.58
#